data_7dd4b70cd6edf71e093588c647b7dfa1
#
_entry.id   7dd4b70cd6edf71e093588c647b7dfa1
#
_cell.length_a   1.000
_cell.length_b   1.000
_cell.length_c   1.000
_cell.angle_alpha   90.00
_cell.angle_beta   90.00
_cell.angle_gamma   90.00
#
_symmetry.space_group_name_H-M   'P 1'
#
loop_
_entity.id
_entity.type
_entity.pdbx_description
1 polymer ?
#
loop_
_entity_poly.entity_id
_entity_poly.type
_entity_poly.pdbx_seq_one_letter_code
_entity_poly.pdbx_strand_id
1 'polypeptide(L)'
;MISRRLLRIKTLQVLYAYYLSDNPSLEKSKKELLFSVEKTYELYHYLILLILDITDYSETRNDIARSKYFPTEEEANPNVRFLTNPVISTLRNNPELKRYIGTKRISWVNYPELIKNLYNEFINHEAYKDYMDSPQADFGQHKDIVSFLLTDIIIQSDLLQQILEEQSIYWNDDLDFAGLMAQKTVASCKESGKIKVFPKFKNDDDRQFLLELFQKSVNKSSENRDLIKRFADN
;
A
#
# COMPACT_ATOMS: atom_id res chain seq x y z
N MET A 1 5.88 -1.26 9.23
CA MET A 1 5.72 -2.57 9.88
C MET A 1 4.26 -2.77 10.24
N ILE A 2 3.81 -3.98 10.13
CA ILE A 2 2.45 -4.39 10.50
C ILE A 2 2.30 -4.27 12.01
N SER A 3 1.20 -3.65 12.46
CA SER A 3 0.94 -3.42 13.87
C SER A 3 0.44 -4.68 14.56
N ARG A 4 0.69 -4.82 15.88
CA ARG A 4 0.11 -5.92 16.68
C ARG A 4 -1.44 -5.91 16.66
N ARG A 5 -2.06 -4.75 16.45
CA ARG A 5 -3.52 -4.67 16.25
C ARG A 5 -3.93 -5.46 15.01
N LEU A 6 -3.28 -5.22 13.86
CA LEU A 6 -3.59 -5.97 12.65
C LEU A 6 -3.28 -7.46 12.79
N LEU A 7 -2.17 -7.83 13.44
CA LEU A 7 -1.85 -9.24 13.71
C LEU A 7 -2.96 -9.95 14.50
N ARG A 8 -3.59 -9.27 15.46
CA ARG A 8 -4.76 -9.80 16.20
C ARG A 8 -5.99 -9.95 15.31
N ILE A 9 -6.25 -8.96 14.44
CA ILE A 9 -7.36 -9.03 13.48
C ILE A 9 -7.17 -10.23 12.53
N LYS A 10 -5.99 -10.39 11.95
CA LYS A 10 -5.67 -11.55 11.10
C LYS A 10 -5.81 -12.88 11.85
N THR A 11 -5.38 -12.91 13.12
CA THR A 11 -5.59 -14.09 13.96
C THR A 11 -7.06 -14.40 14.13
N LEU A 12 -7.90 -13.39 14.40
CA LEU A 12 -9.35 -13.56 14.56
C LEU A 12 -10.01 -14.07 13.28
N GLN A 13 -9.65 -13.51 12.12
CA GLN A 13 -10.17 -13.95 10.81
C GLN A 13 -9.85 -15.43 10.55
N VAL A 14 -8.61 -15.86 10.80
CA VAL A 14 -8.19 -17.26 10.61
C VAL A 14 -8.79 -18.18 11.67
N LEU A 15 -8.97 -17.72 12.92
CA LEU A 15 -9.70 -18.48 13.94
C LEU A 15 -11.16 -18.71 13.55
N TYR A 16 -11.82 -17.70 13.02
CA TYR A 16 -13.19 -17.82 12.52
C TYR A 16 -13.28 -18.89 11.42
N ALA A 17 -12.41 -18.82 10.42
CA ALA A 17 -12.34 -19.83 9.36
C ALA A 17 -12.01 -21.24 9.90
N TYR A 18 -11.11 -21.33 10.90
CA TYR A 18 -10.74 -22.59 11.54
C TYR A 18 -11.94 -23.27 12.21
N TYR A 19 -12.76 -22.51 12.95
CA TYR A 19 -13.92 -23.06 13.66
C TYR A 19 -15.13 -23.35 12.76
N LEU A 20 -15.20 -22.74 11.57
CA LEU A 20 -16.22 -23.05 10.57
C LEU A 20 -15.86 -24.23 9.66
N SER A 21 -14.62 -24.68 9.70
CA SER A 21 -14.17 -25.81 8.86
C SER A 21 -14.62 -27.14 9.44
N ASP A 22 -15.13 -28.03 8.59
CA ASP A 22 -15.50 -29.40 8.99
C ASP A 22 -14.30 -30.26 9.42
N ASN A 23 -13.12 -29.95 8.92
CA ASN A 23 -11.91 -30.68 9.23
C ASN A 23 -10.71 -29.75 9.45
N PRO A 24 -10.71 -28.98 10.58
CA PRO A 24 -9.72 -27.95 10.83
C PRO A 24 -8.35 -28.55 11.08
N SER A 25 -7.31 -27.97 10.43
CA SER A 25 -5.91 -28.34 10.63
C SER A 25 -5.13 -27.15 11.19
N LEU A 26 -4.58 -27.29 12.38
CA LEU A 26 -3.80 -26.26 13.05
C LEU A 26 -2.62 -25.80 12.17
N GLU A 27 -1.92 -26.73 11.54
CA GLU A 27 -0.75 -26.42 10.71
C GLU A 27 -1.13 -25.72 9.40
N LYS A 28 -2.24 -26.10 8.76
CA LYS A 28 -2.75 -25.39 7.59
C LYS A 28 -3.17 -23.97 7.94
N SER A 29 -3.88 -23.79 9.05
CA SER A 29 -4.32 -22.47 9.49
C SER A 29 -3.17 -21.56 9.94
N LYS A 30 -2.10 -22.09 10.52
CA LYS A 30 -0.87 -21.31 10.77
C LYS A 30 -0.22 -20.82 9.48
N LYS A 31 -0.17 -21.65 8.44
CA LYS A 31 0.34 -21.23 7.11
C LYS A 31 -0.54 -20.16 6.50
N GLU A 32 -1.85 -20.34 6.58
CA GLU A 32 -2.85 -19.38 6.14
C GLU A 32 -2.71 -18.03 6.84
N LEU A 33 -2.51 -18.05 8.16
CA LEU A 33 -2.28 -16.85 8.95
C LEU A 33 -1.03 -16.07 8.50
N LEU A 34 0.09 -16.77 8.28
CA LEU A 34 1.31 -16.15 7.76
C LEU A 34 1.13 -15.64 6.34
N PHE A 35 0.36 -16.34 5.52
CA PHE A 35 0.03 -15.94 4.16
C PHE A 35 -0.83 -14.68 4.13
N SER A 36 -1.86 -14.59 4.98
CA SER A 36 -2.70 -13.38 5.09
C SER A 36 -1.89 -12.13 5.46
N VAL A 37 -0.93 -12.27 6.38
CA VAL A 37 0.00 -11.18 6.74
C VAL A 37 0.94 -10.82 5.59
N GLU A 38 1.41 -11.81 4.83
CA GLU A 38 2.19 -11.57 3.61
C GLU A 38 1.39 -10.77 2.57
N LYS A 39 0.09 -11.08 2.40
CA LYS A 39 -0.79 -10.37 1.47
C LYS A 39 -0.99 -8.90 1.85
N THR A 40 -1.13 -8.58 3.13
CA THR A 40 -1.15 -7.18 3.57
C THR A 40 0.17 -6.46 3.25
N TYR A 41 1.30 -7.15 3.45
CA TYR A 41 2.62 -6.59 3.15
C TYR A 41 2.85 -6.42 1.64
N GLU A 42 2.29 -7.31 0.84
CA GLU A 42 2.27 -7.22 -0.63
C GLU A 42 1.47 -6.00 -1.08
N LEU A 43 0.27 -5.77 -0.51
CA LEU A 43 -0.58 -4.61 -0.81
C LEU A 43 0.14 -3.28 -0.53
N TYR A 44 0.89 -3.18 0.58
CA TYR A 44 1.74 -2.02 0.87
C TYR A 44 2.70 -1.68 -0.29
N HIS A 45 3.30 -2.69 -0.93
CA HIS A 45 4.20 -2.47 -2.07
C HIS A 45 3.43 -2.14 -3.35
N TYR A 46 2.24 -2.72 -3.55
CA TYR A 46 1.36 -2.36 -4.65
C TYR A 46 0.97 -0.88 -4.62
N LEU A 47 0.66 -0.33 -3.43
CA LEU A 47 0.33 1.09 -3.27
C LEU A 47 1.52 2.00 -3.60
N ILE A 48 2.73 1.63 -3.17
CA ILE A 48 3.94 2.40 -3.54
C ILE A 48 4.19 2.31 -5.06
N LEU A 49 3.99 1.14 -5.66
CA LEU A 49 4.16 0.96 -7.10
C LEU A 49 3.17 1.81 -7.90
N LEU A 50 1.92 2.00 -7.44
CA LEU A 50 0.96 2.89 -8.09
C LEU A 50 1.48 4.34 -8.21
N ILE A 51 2.15 4.86 -7.19
CA ILE A 51 2.77 6.19 -7.25
C ILE A 51 3.77 6.25 -8.42
N LEU A 52 4.59 5.20 -8.58
CA LEU A 52 5.60 5.12 -9.63
C LEU A 52 4.96 4.96 -11.01
N ASP A 53 3.96 4.08 -11.13
CA ASP A 53 3.28 3.80 -12.40
C ASP A 53 2.47 5.01 -12.89
N ILE A 54 1.84 5.77 -11.98
CA ILE A 54 1.18 7.06 -12.31
C ILE A 54 2.22 8.07 -12.81
N THR A 55 3.40 8.11 -12.21
CA THR A 55 4.49 8.98 -12.67
C THR A 55 4.99 8.57 -14.06
N ASP A 56 5.18 7.28 -14.30
CA ASP A 56 5.60 6.75 -15.61
C ASP A 56 4.54 7.00 -16.68
N TYR A 57 3.26 6.91 -16.31
CA TYR A 57 2.16 7.28 -17.20
C TYR A 57 2.19 8.78 -17.54
N SER A 58 2.46 9.65 -16.56
CA SER A 58 2.62 11.10 -16.78
C SER A 58 3.77 11.40 -17.74
N GLU A 59 4.91 10.74 -17.58
CA GLU A 59 6.07 10.86 -18.46
C GLU A 59 5.71 10.45 -19.91
N THR A 60 5.09 9.28 -20.05
CA THR A 60 4.62 8.77 -21.36
C THR A 60 3.65 9.74 -22.03
N ARG A 61 2.73 10.36 -21.26
CA ARG A 61 1.79 11.37 -21.78
C ARG A 61 2.51 12.60 -22.32
N ASN A 62 3.52 13.07 -21.58
CA ASN A 62 4.35 14.22 -22.00
C ASN A 62 5.13 13.90 -23.28
N ASP A 63 5.70 12.70 -23.41
CA ASP A 63 6.45 12.28 -24.60
C ASP A 63 5.55 12.17 -25.82
N ILE A 64 4.34 11.61 -25.66
CA ILE A 64 3.33 11.59 -26.72
C ILE A 64 2.95 13.00 -27.15
N ALA A 65 2.73 13.93 -26.19
CA ALA A 65 2.37 15.31 -26.49
C ALA A 65 3.49 16.04 -27.26
N ARG A 66 4.74 15.87 -26.85
CA ARG A 66 5.92 16.42 -27.55
C ARG A 66 6.09 15.87 -28.96
N SER A 67 5.72 14.62 -29.19
CA SER A 67 5.90 13.95 -30.51
C SER A 67 4.82 14.28 -31.54
N LYS A 68 3.83 15.12 -31.21
CA LYS A 68 2.82 15.60 -32.16
C LYS A 68 3.47 16.37 -33.30
N TYR A 69 2.87 16.30 -34.48
CA TYR A 69 3.37 17.03 -35.65
C TYR A 69 3.34 18.55 -35.45
N PHE A 70 2.37 19.06 -34.69
CA PHE A 70 2.24 20.46 -34.27
C PHE A 70 1.96 20.50 -32.77
N PRO A 71 2.98 20.35 -31.90
CA PRO A 71 2.80 20.50 -30.46
C PRO A 71 2.53 21.98 -30.13
N THR A 72 1.71 22.24 -29.12
CA THR A 72 1.63 23.58 -28.52
C THR A 72 2.93 23.92 -27.76
N GLU A 73 3.12 25.16 -27.36
CA GLU A 73 4.30 25.57 -26.58
C GLU A 73 4.40 24.79 -25.27
N GLU A 74 3.27 24.59 -24.58
CA GLU A 74 3.18 23.80 -23.36
C GLU A 74 3.46 22.30 -23.59
N GLU A 75 3.01 21.76 -24.72
CA GLU A 75 3.29 20.37 -25.12
C GLU A 75 4.73 20.15 -25.53
N ALA A 76 5.36 21.15 -26.13
CA ALA A 76 6.78 21.09 -26.48
C ALA A 76 7.70 21.22 -25.24
N ASN A 77 7.29 22.03 -24.26
CA ASN A 77 8.03 22.33 -23.04
C ASN A 77 7.17 22.12 -21.79
N PRO A 78 6.72 20.89 -21.50
CA PRO A 78 5.85 20.62 -20.36
C PRO A 78 6.57 20.89 -19.03
N ASN A 79 5.79 21.32 -18.04
CA ASN A 79 6.30 21.39 -16.68
C ASN A 79 6.57 19.99 -16.15
N VAL A 80 7.83 19.69 -15.86
CA VAL A 80 8.30 18.36 -15.42
C VAL A 80 8.49 18.25 -13.91
N ARG A 81 8.03 19.24 -13.13
CA ARG A 81 8.25 19.29 -11.69
C ARG A 81 7.81 18.02 -10.96
N PHE A 82 6.64 17.49 -11.30
CA PHE A 82 6.17 16.25 -10.69
C PHE A 82 7.05 15.05 -11.09
N LEU A 83 7.46 14.96 -12.35
CA LEU A 83 8.35 13.90 -12.83
C LEU A 83 9.73 13.92 -12.19
N THR A 84 10.23 15.11 -11.86
CA THR A 84 11.54 15.32 -11.21
C THR A 84 11.45 15.40 -9.69
N ASN A 85 10.31 15.03 -9.10
CA ASN A 85 10.10 15.05 -7.66
C ASN A 85 11.11 14.16 -6.93
N PRO A 86 11.92 14.70 -5.98
CA PRO A 86 12.98 13.97 -5.31
C PRO A 86 12.48 12.81 -4.44
N VAL A 87 11.24 12.87 -3.95
CA VAL A 87 10.63 11.78 -3.16
C VAL A 87 10.33 10.59 -4.08
N ILE A 88 9.75 10.84 -5.26
CA ILE A 88 9.46 9.81 -6.27
C ILE A 88 10.78 9.19 -6.76
N SER A 89 11.78 10.02 -7.06
CA SER A 89 13.12 9.54 -7.43
C SER A 89 13.74 8.65 -6.35
N THR A 90 13.59 9.02 -5.08
CA THR A 90 14.08 8.24 -3.94
C THR A 90 13.34 6.90 -3.81
N LEU A 91 12.02 6.87 -3.96
CA LEU A 91 11.22 5.63 -3.99
C LEU A 91 11.66 4.73 -5.15
N ARG A 92 11.74 5.29 -6.36
CA ARG A 92 12.14 4.60 -7.59
C ARG A 92 13.51 3.93 -7.47
N ASN A 93 14.46 4.59 -6.82
CA ASN A 93 15.82 4.12 -6.69
C ASN A 93 16.10 3.28 -5.44
N ASN A 94 15.08 3.07 -4.58
CA ASN A 94 15.26 2.28 -3.37
C ASN A 94 15.50 0.78 -3.69
N PRO A 95 16.62 0.19 -3.25
CA PRO A 95 16.96 -1.19 -3.60
C PRO A 95 16.06 -2.23 -2.93
N GLU A 96 15.50 -1.93 -1.76
CA GLU A 96 14.60 -2.86 -1.05
C GLU A 96 13.26 -2.95 -1.78
N LEU A 97 12.70 -1.83 -2.22
CA LEU A 97 11.48 -1.78 -3.03
C LEU A 97 11.68 -2.51 -4.35
N LYS A 98 12.74 -2.19 -5.11
CA LYS A 98 13.06 -2.86 -6.38
C LYS A 98 13.15 -4.37 -6.22
N ARG A 99 13.89 -4.81 -5.19
CA ARG A 99 14.06 -6.25 -4.92
C ARG A 99 12.74 -6.93 -4.60
N TYR A 100 11.91 -6.34 -3.73
CA TYR A 100 10.63 -6.94 -3.34
C TYR A 100 9.67 -7.01 -4.53
N ILE A 101 9.49 -5.90 -5.24
CA ILE A 101 8.64 -5.81 -6.44
C ILE A 101 9.07 -6.84 -7.49
N GLY A 102 10.36 -6.92 -7.78
CA GLY A 102 10.89 -7.89 -8.77
C GLY A 102 10.76 -9.35 -8.32
N THR A 103 11.04 -9.65 -7.05
CA THR A 103 10.94 -11.02 -6.51
C THR A 103 9.49 -11.51 -6.48
N LYS A 104 8.56 -10.65 -6.10
CA LYS A 104 7.12 -10.96 -6.03
C LYS A 104 6.39 -10.77 -7.36
N ARG A 105 7.05 -10.20 -8.37
CA ARG A 105 6.48 -9.86 -9.68
C ARG A 105 5.24 -8.99 -9.56
N ILE A 106 5.28 -8.02 -8.65
CA ILE A 106 4.19 -7.06 -8.43
C ILE A 106 4.10 -6.15 -9.64
N SER A 107 2.89 -5.97 -10.20
CA SER A 107 2.68 -5.14 -11.39
C SER A 107 1.22 -4.73 -11.52
N TRP A 108 0.98 -3.52 -12.03
CA TRP A 108 -0.34 -3.00 -12.41
C TRP A 108 -0.59 -3.04 -13.93
N VAL A 109 0.27 -3.74 -14.68
CA VAL A 109 0.21 -3.79 -16.16
C VAL A 109 -1.15 -4.23 -16.71
N ASN A 110 -1.88 -5.06 -15.96
CA ASN A 110 -3.21 -5.53 -16.36
C ASN A 110 -4.34 -4.53 -16.03
N TYR A 111 -4.03 -3.40 -15.42
CA TYR A 111 -4.99 -2.38 -14.97
C TYR A 111 -4.66 -0.98 -15.48
N PRO A 112 -4.47 -0.80 -16.81
CA PRO A 112 -4.08 0.50 -17.39
C PRO A 112 -5.15 1.58 -17.16
N GLU A 113 -6.43 1.19 -17.11
CA GLU A 113 -7.53 2.14 -16.84
C GLU A 113 -7.51 2.66 -15.40
N LEU A 114 -7.06 1.86 -14.42
CA LEU A 114 -6.85 2.34 -13.06
C LEU A 114 -5.80 3.46 -13.04
N ILE A 115 -4.63 3.22 -13.63
CA ILE A 115 -3.54 4.21 -13.67
C ILE A 115 -4.00 5.49 -14.37
N LYS A 116 -4.70 5.38 -15.49
CA LYS A 116 -5.24 6.50 -16.25
C LYS A 116 -6.27 7.31 -15.45
N ASN A 117 -7.18 6.62 -14.75
CA ASN A 117 -8.21 7.29 -13.96
C ASN A 117 -7.59 8.04 -12.78
N LEU A 118 -6.70 7.39 -12.01
CA LEU A 118 -5.97 8.01 -10.90
C LEU A 118 -5.14 9.21 -11.38
N TYR A 119 -4.44 9.08 -12.50
CA TYR A 119 -3.69 10.18 -13.09
C TYR A 119 -4.60 11.36 -13.45
N ASN A 120 -5.72 11.12 -14.14
CA ASN A 120 -6.65 12.18 -14.55
C ASN A 120 -7.28 12.88 -13.34
N GLU A 121 -7.68 12.14 -12.32
CA GLU A 121 -8.18 12.71 -11.06
C GLU A 121 -7.12 13.58 -10.40
N PHE A 122 -5.90 13.07 -10.28
CA PHE A 122 -4.78 13.76 -9.66
C PHE A 122 -4.45 15.10 -10.34
N ILE A 123 -4.27 15.12 -11.69
CA ILE A 123 -3.88 16.34 -12.40
C ILE A 123 -4.98 17.40 -12.45
N ASN A 124 -6.25 17.00 -12.32
CA ASN A 124 -7.38 17.93 -12.28
C ASN A 124 -7.60 18.54 -10.89
N HIS A 125 -7.00 17.96 -9.85
CA HIS A 125 -7.14 18.44 -8.49
C HIS A 125 -6.36 19.74 -8.24
N GLU A 126 -6.93 20.64 -7.43
CA GLU A 126 -6.33 21.93 -7.09
C GLU A 126 -4.93 21.78 -6.47
N ALA A 127 -4.74 20.83 -5.55
CA ALA A 127 -3.45 20.56 -4.92
C ALA A 127 -2.32 20.26 -5.93
N TYR A 128 -2.64 19.55 -7.04
CA TYR A 128 -1.65 19.30 -8.09
C TYR A 128 -1.32 20.58 -8.86
N LYS A 129 -2.34 21.39 -9.21
CA LYS A 129 -2.16 22.65 -9.93
C LYS A 129 -1.32 23.63 -9.12
N ASP A 130 -1.67 23.82 -7.84
CA ASP A 130 -0.91 24.68 -6.93
C ASP A 130 0.54 24.25 -6.79
N TYR A 131 0.79 22.94 -6.69
CA TYR A 131 2.15 22.40 -6.66
C TYR A 131 2.90 22.65 -7.97
N MET A 132 2.26 22.50 -9.13
CA MET A 132 2.88 22.72 -10.43
C MET A 132 3.15 24.21 -10.71
N ASP A 133 2.27 25.10 -10.25
CA ASP A 133 2.33 26.56 -10.48
C ASP A 133 3.24 27.27 -9.44
N SER A 134 3.61 26.61 -8.34
CA SER A 134 4.49 27.18 -7.32
C SER A 134 5.80 27.67 -7.97
N PRO A 135 6.26 28.90 -7.70
CA PRO A 135 7.53 29.40 -8.28
C PRO A 135 8.74 28.52 -7.91
N GLN A 136 8.76 28.05 -6.66
CA GLN A 136 9.82 27.17 -6.15
C GLN A 136 9.20 26.24 -5.11
N ALA A 137 9.20 24.93 -5.39
CA ALA A 137 8.76 23.93 -4.42
C ALA A 137 9.92 23.56 -3.48
N ASP A 138 9.67 23.64 -2.17
CA ASP A 138 10.58 23.10 -1.17
C ASP A 138 10.41 21.57 -1.01
N PHE A 139 11.30 20.96 -0.21
CA PHE A 139 11.22 19.50 0.02
C PHE A 139 9.94 19.06 0.74
N GLY A 140 9.36 19.93 1.59
CA GLY A 140 8.07 19.70 2.23
C GLY A 140 6.96 19.57 1.18
N GLN A 141 6.84 20.54 0.28
CA GLN A 141 5.86 20.53 -0.81
C GLN A 141 6.03 19.32 -1.74
N HIS A 142 7.26 18.91 -2.04
CA HIS A 142 7.54 17.68 -2.79
C HIS A 142 7.01 16.43 -2.08
N LYS A 143 7.09 16.38 -0.76
CA LYS A 143 6.58 15.28 0.05
C LYS A 143 5.05 15.33 0.17
N ASP A 144 4.50 16.53 0.35
CA ASP A 144 3.07 16.73 0.54
C ASP A 144 2.27 16.30 -0.70
N ILE A 145 2.75 16.63 -1.91
CA ILE A 145 2.06 16.22 -3.14
C ILE A 145 2.08 14.71 -3.36
N VAL A 146 3.18 14.02 -2.99
CA VAL A 146 3.24 12.55 -3.07
C VAL A 146 2.37 11.91 -1.99
N SER A 147 2.30 12.50 -0.79
CA SER A 147 1.39 12.06 0.26
C SER A 147 -0.06 12.24 -0.16
N PHE A 148 -0.42 13.39 -0.73
CA PHE A 148 -1.74 13.69 -1.28
C PHE A 148 -2.14 12.67 -2.37
N LEU A 149 -1.26 12.42 -3.35
CA LEU A 149 -1.52 11.40 -4.38
C LEU A 149 -1.85 10.05 -3.75
N LEU A 150 -1.12 9.66 -2.70
CA LEU A 150 -1.36 8.38 -2.02
C LEU A 150 -2.65 8.36 -1.21
N THR A 151 -2.88 9.39 -0.36
CA THR A 151 -3.95 9.35 0.67
C THR A 151 -5.30 9.79 0.15
N ASP A 152 -5.32 10.75 -0.77
CA ASP A 152 -6.56 11.41 -1.21
C ASP A 152 -7.00 10.96 -2.61
N ILE A 153 -6.06 10.47 -3.44
CA ILE A 153 -6.38 9.98 -4.78
C ILE A 153 -6.36 8.44 -4.82
N ILE A 154 -5.22 7.81 -4.47
CA ILE A 154 -5.07 6.36 -4.62
C ILE A 154 -5.96 5.60 -3.62
N ILE A 155 -5.84 5.90 -2.32
CA ILE A 155 -6.57 5.15 -1.27
C ILE A 155 -8.07 5.39 -1.33
N GLN A 156 -8.52 6.56 -1.78
CA GLN A 156 -9.95 6.90 -1.89
C GLN A 156 -10.61 6.39 -3.17
N SER A 157 -9.85 5.79 -4.09
CA SER A 157 -10.38 5.34 -5.38
C SER A 157 -11.29 4.13 -5.24
N ASP A 158 -12.58 4.29 -5.57
CA ASP A 158 -13.56 3.20 -5.63
C ASP A 158 -13.12 2.11 -6.63
N LEU A 159 -12.51 2.50 -7.76
CA LEU A 159 -12.01 1.57 -8.76
C LEU A 159 -10.87 0.70 -8.20
N LEU A 160 -9.96 1.30 -7.42
CA LEU A 160 -8.92 0.54 -6.75
C LEU A 160 -9.53 -0.47 -5.76
N GLN A 161 -10.50 -0.06 -4.95
CA GLN A 161 -11.16 -0.94 -3.99
C GLN A 161 -11.81 -2.14 -4.69
N GLN A 162 -12.56 -1.92 -5.78
CA GLN A 162 -13.16 -2.99 -6.59
C GLN A 162 -12.11 -3.97 -7.11
N ILE A 163 -11.02 -3.46 -7.68
CA ILE A 163 -9.92 -4.30 -8.18
C ILE A 163 -9.29 -5.13 -7.06
N LEU A 164 -9.08 -4.54 -5.88
CA LEU A 164 -8.50 -5.24 -4.74
C LEU A 164 -9.41 -6.37 -4.22
N GLU A 165 -10.72 -6.13 -4.16
CA GLU A 165 -11.72 -7.14 -3.77
C GLU A 165 -11.75 -8.32 -4.75
N GLU A 166 -11.65 -8.04 -6.05
CA GLU A 166 -11.61 -9.09 -7.09
C GLU A 166 -10.30 -9.89 -7.06
N GLN A 167 -9.18 -9.25 -6.74
CA GLN A 167 -7.88 -9.91 -6.75
C GLN A 167 -7.61 -10.78 -5.54
N SER A 168 -8.07 -10.39 -4.36
CA SER A 168 -7.69 -11.08 -3.14
C SER A 168 -8.63 -10.83 -1.98
N ILE A 169 -9.24 -11.89 -1.47
CA ILE A 169 -10.06 -11.85 -0.25
C ILE A 169 -9.30 -11.34 0.99
N TYR A 170 -7.96 -11.36 0.96
CA TYR A 170 -7.12 -10.86 2.07
C TYR A 170 -6.98 -9.35 2.09
N TRP A 171 -7.35 -8.65 1.00
CA TRP A 171 -7.14 -7.22 0.85
C TRP A 171 -8.36 -6.37 1.21
N ASN A 172 -9.56 -6.97 1.29
CA ASN A 172 -10.82 -6.27 1.52
C ASN A 172 -10.77 -5.28 2.69
N ASP A 173 -10.15 -5.68 3.82
CA ASP A 173 -10.07 -4.86 5.03
C ASP A 173 -8.66 -4.28 5.28
N ASP A 174 -7.72 -4.50 4.37
CA ASP A 174 -6.31 -4.22 4.60
C ASP A 174 -5.82 -2.89 3.99
N LEU A 175 -6.63 -2.25 3.14
CA LEU A 175 -6.24 -1.04 2.41
C LEU A 175 -5.76 0.07 3.33
N ASP A 176 -6.51 0.36 4.40
CA ASP A 176 -6.14 1.39 5.38
C ASP A 176 -4.80 1.09 6.07
N PHE A 177 -4.56 -0.17 6.44
CA PHE A 177 -3.31 -0.56 7.10
C PHE A 177 -2.11 -0.50 6.17
N ALA A 178 -2.28 -0.97 4.94
CA ALA A 178 -1.24 -0.90 3.91
C ALA A 178 -0.98 0.57 3.51
N GLY A 179 -2.03 1.37 3.38
CA GLY A 179 -1.98 2.80 3.12
C GLY A 179 -1.22 3.57 4.19
N LEU A 180 -1.51 3.32 5.47
CA LEU A 180 -0.76 3.92 6.58
C LEU A 180 0.73 3.55 6.56
N MET A 181 1.08 2.33 6.13
CA MET A 181 2.49 1.93 5.98
C MET A 181 3.15 2.68 4.81
N ALA A 182 2.47 2.80 3.69
CA ALA A 182 2.95 3.53 2.52
C ALA A 182 3.12 5.04 2.83
N GLN A 183 2.14 5.64 3.51
CA GLN A 183 2.21 7.03 3.97
C GLN A 183 3.42 7.27 4.90
N LYS A 184 3.66 6.37 5.87
CA LYS A 184 4.84 6.46 6.74
C LYS A 184 6.15 6.33 5.96
N THR A 185 6.18 5.52 4.89
CA THR A 185 7.34 5.41 4.00
C THR A 185 7.60 6.75 3.32
N VAL A 186 6.60 7.35 2.69
CA VAL A 186 6.69 8.68 2.06
C VAL A 186 7.12 9.73 3.08
N ALA A 187 6.46 9.78 4.25
CA ALA A 187 6.79 10.72 5.32
C ALA A 187 8.21 10.58 5.85
N SER A 188 8.80 9.37 5.80
CA SER A 188 10.17 9.11 6.24
C SER A 188 11.24 9.61 5.28
N CYS A 189 10.85 10.02 4.07
CA CYS A 189 11.78 10.52 3.06
C CYS A 189 12.47 11.79 3.56
N LYS A 190 13.80 11.83 3.42
CA LYS A 190 14.66 12.95 3.78
C LYS A 190 15.20 13.59 2.52
N GLU A 191 15.49 14.89 2.59
CA GLU A 191 16.10 15.65 1.52
C GLU A 191 17.46 15.05 1.06
N SER A 192 18.13 14.36 1.98
CA SER A 192 19.36 13.60 1.68
C SER A 192 19.16 12.35 0.82
N GLY A 193 17.94 12.09 0.30
CA GLY A 193 17.62 10.92 -0.51
C GLY A 193 17.53 9.61 0.29
N LYS A 194 17.35 9.68 1.61
CA LYS A 194 17.14 8.50 2.46
C LYS A 194 15.65 8.31 2.71
N ILE A 195 15.17 7.08 2.51
CA ILE A 195 13.80 6.69 2.79
C ILE A 195 13.77 5.36 3.54
N LYS A 196 12.80 5.18 4.44
CA LYS A 196 12.66 3.96 5.21
C LYS A 196 11.55 3.10 4.62
N VAL A 197 11.92 1.95 4.07
CA VAL A 197 10.98 0.88 3.75
C VAL A 197 10.70 0.11 5.04
N PHE A 198 9.43 -0.01 5.41
CA PHE A 198 9.08 -0.67 6.68
C PHE A 198 9.05 -2.19 6.47
N PRO A 199 9.69 -2.98 7.37
CA PRO A 199 9.64 -4.43 7.30
C PRO A 199 8.24 -4.94 7.65
N LYS A 200 7.94 -6.17 7.25
CA LYS A 200 6.69 -6.85 7.55
C LYS A 200 6.46 -6.96 9.06
N PHE A 201 7.39 -7.54 9.78
CA PHE A 201 7.40 -7.61 11.25
C PHE A 201 8.40 -6.62 11.83
N LYS A 202 8.14 -6.13 13.04
CA LYS A 202 9.08 -5.27 13.76
C LYS A 202 10.35 -6.02 14.15
N ASN A 203 10.16 -7.26 14.61
CA ASN A 203 11.18 -8.21 15.04
C ASN A 203 10.62 -9.64 14.95
N ASP A 204 11.43 -10.64 15.27
CA ASP A 204 11.02 -12.03 15.29
C ASP A 204 9.94 -12.32 16.36
N ASP A 205 9.91 -11.54 17.46
CA ASP A 205 8.90 -11.68 18.51
C ASP A 205 7.47 -11.44 17.98
N ASP A 206 7.29 -10.53 17.03
CA ASP A 206 5.95 -10.28 16.46
C ASP A 206 5.46 -11.46 15.62
N ARG A 207 6.36 -12.14 14.91
CA ARG A 207 6.03 -13.39 14.18
C ARG A 207 5.70 -14.51 15.15
N GLN A 208 6.48 -14.66 16.19
CA GLN A 208 6.24 -15.66 17.24
C GLN A 208 4.94 -15.36 17.98
N PHE A 209 4.72 -14.10 18.39
CA PHE A 209 3.47 -13.64 19.01
C PHE A 209 2.24 -14.03 18.18
N LEU A 210 2.27 -13.81 16.87
CA LEU A 210 1.17 -14.14 15.97
C LEU A 210 0.82 -15.63 16.02
N LEU A 211 1.83 -16.49 15.88
CA LEU A 211 1.65 -17.95 15.88
C LEU A 211 1.22 -18.49 17.24
N GLU A 212 1.81 -17.97 18.32
CA GLU A 212 1.44 -18.36 19.68
C GLU A 212 0.02 -17.91 20.03
N LEU A 213 -0.38 -16.69 19.64
CA LEU A 213 -1.73 -16.19 19.86
C LEU A 213 -2.75 -17.12 19.22
N PHE A 214 -2.55 -17.48 17.95
CA PHE A 214 -3.43 -18.42 17.24
C PHE A 214 -3.46 -19.78 17.93
N GLN A 215 -2.31 -20.38 18.20
CA GLN A 215 -2.22 -21.70 18.81
C GLN A 215 -2.84 -21.76 20.22
N LYS A 216 -2.56 -20.76 21.06
CA LYS A 216 -3.12 -20.67 22.40
C LYS A 216 -4.63 -20.46 22.36
N SER A 217 -5.14 -19.67 21.39
CA SER A 217 -6.58 -19.45 21.21
C SER A 217 -7.32 -20.75 20.84
N VAL A 218 -6.72 -21.59 19.99
CA VAL A 218 -7.28 -22.90 19.64
C VAL A 218 -7.20 -23.87 20.83
N ASN A 219 -6.02 -24.04 21.42
CA ASN A 219 -5.77 -25.03 22.46
C ASN A 219 -6.54 -24.77 23.77
N LYS A 220 -6.82 -23.47 24.07
CA LYS A 220 -7.53 -23.03 25.27
C LYS A 220 -8.95 -22.54 24.99
N SER A 221 -9.58 -23.05 23.95
CA SER A 221 -10.89 -22.57 23.50
C SER A 221 -12.00 -22.72 24.56
N SER A 222 -12.00 -23.81 25.33
CA SER A 222 -12.94 -24.02 26.43
C SER A 222 -12.72 -23.03 27.60
N GLU A 223 -11.47 -22.86 28.05
CA GLU A 223 -11.11 -21.92 29.10
C GLU A 223 -11.46 -20.47 28.68
N ASN A 224 -11.16 -20.10 27.43
CA ASN A 224 -11.47 -18.79 26.87
C ASN A 224 -12.98 -18.54 26.79
N ARG A 225 -13.77 -19.56 26.43
CA ARG A 225 -15.24 -19.47 26.38
C ARG A 225 -15.82 -19.21 27.77
N ASP A 226 -15.32 -19.88 28.79
CA ASP A 226 -15.75 -19.70 30.17
C ASP A 226 -15.37 -18.30 30.71
N LEU A 227 -14.20 -17.79 30.35
CA LEU A 227 -13.81 -16.43 30.66
C LEU A 227 -14.73 -15.40 29.99
N ILE A 228 -15.00 -15.54 28.70
CA ILE A 228 -15.90 -14.64 27.95
C ILE A 228 -17.30 -14.62 28.60
N LYS A 229 -17.86 -15.77 28.94
CA LYS A 229 -19.17 -15.86 29.60
C LYS A 229 -19.20 -15.11 30.94
N ARG A 230 -18.11 -15.19 31.73
CA ARG A 230 -18.02 -14.49 33.03
C ARG A 230 -17.98 -12.96 32.91
N PHE A 231 -17.49 -12.42 31.79
CA PHE A 231 -17.32 -10.99 31.59
C PHE A 231 -18.29 -10.38 30.56
N ALA A 232 -19.02 -11.19 29.80
CA ALA A 232 -20.00 -10.70 28.83
C ALA A 232 -21.41 -10.51 29.46
N ASP A 233 -21.66 -11.06 30.64
CA ASP A 233 -22.92 -10.92 31.36
C ASP A 233 -22.92 -9.71 32.33
N ASN A 234 -21.95 -8.81 32.24
CA ASN A 234 -21.86 -7.51 32.91
C ASN A 234 -21.80 -6.39 31.87
#